data_390e56ef885ab6abcd84f2d694bbf455
#
_entry.id   390e56ef885ab6abcd84f2d694bbf455
#
_cell.length_a   1.000
_cell.length_b   1.000
_cell.length_c   1.000
_cell.angle_alpha   90.00
_cell.angle_beta   90.00
_cell.angle_gamma   90.00
#
_symmetry.space_group_name_H-M   'P 1'
#
loop_
_entity.id
_entity.type
_entity.pdbx_description
1 polymer ?
#
loop_
_entity_poly.entity_id
_entity_poly.type
_entity_poly.pdbx_seq_one_letter_code
_entity_poly.pdbx_strand_id
1 'polypeptide(L)'
;MWRKEYRIVYYSWEFDTLQSFYRDLLRLPQMYGWYTSPVDRGCKFKIGDNRLELICRHPTLPQGPAGMRLEARDIELCYANLKKEPRVTVISPLALRPWGEYSFCIKDPVGNWVEVYQRAEQYHPAGPDDGSCYFTDEYTAILFAEDLEKITAFYRDSMQMPVVTQWDRGGSLR
;
A
#
# COMPACT_ATOMS: atom_id res chain seq x y z
N MET A 1 24.25 -3.64 7.50
CA MET A 1 23.12 -3.60 8.45
C MET A 1 22.06 -2.65 7.90
N TRP A 2 20.89 -3.16 7.50
CA TRP A 2 19.80 -2.36 6.97
C TRP A 2 19.14 -1.57 8.11
N ARG A 3 18.77 -0.31 7.84
CA ARG A 3 17.97 0.48 8.80
C ARG A 3 16.55 -0.05 8.83
N LYS A 4 15.81 0.16 9.91
CA LYS A 4 14.43 -0.33 10.09
C LYS A 4 13.38 0.43 9.26
N GLU A 5 13.75 1.53 8.61
CA GLU A 5 12.82 2.33 7.80
C GLU A 5 12.78 1.83 6.36
N TYR A 6 11.59 1.50 5.89
CA TYR A 6 11.30 1.27 4.48
C TYR A 6 10.58 2.46 3.89
N ARG A 7 10.79 2.66 2.58
CA ARG A 7 10.10 3.72 1.84
C ARG A 7 9.66 3.18 0.50
N ILE A 8 8.34 3.16 0.26
CA ILE A 8 7.81 3.06 -1.10
C ILE A 8 7.80 4.46 -1.69
N VAL A 9 8.23 4.59 -2.92
CA VAL A 9 8.21 5.85 -3.66
C VAL A 9 7.35 5.68 -4.90
N TYR A 10 6.27 6.46 -5.00
CA TYR A 10 5.44 6.54 -6.17
C TYR A 10 5.69 7.85 -6.91
N TYR A 11 5.84 7.74 -8.21
CA TYR A 11 6.02 8.88 -9.12
C TYR A 11 4.75 9.06 -9.94
N SER A 12 4.20 10.27 -9.98
CA SER A 12 3.00 10.55 -10.79
C SER A 12 2.90 12.02 -11.17
N TRP A 13 2.47 12.28 -12.42
CA TRP A 13 2.03 13.62 -12.84
C TRP A 13 0.70 14.01 -12.19
N GLU A 14 -0.13 13.04 -11.83
CA GLU A 14 -1.39 13.25 -11.10
C GLU A 14 -1.14 13.37 -9.59
N PHE A 15 -0.10 14.11 -9.23
CA PHE A 15 0.40 14.21 -7.85
C PHE A 15 -0.69 14.67 -6.87
N ASP A 16 -1.47 15.71 -7.20
CA ASP A 16 -2.47 16.25 -6.29
C ASP A 16 -3.62 15.26 -6.04
N THR A 17 -4.03 14.56 -7.09
CA THR A 17 -5.05 13.49 -6.99
C THR A 17 -4.55 12.35 -6.12
N LEU A 18 -3.31 11.93 -6.34
CA LEU A 18 -2.70 10.85 -5.57
C LEU A 18 -2.48 11.26 -4.10
N GLN A 19 -2.01 12.49 -3.85
CA GLN A 19 -1.86 13.03 -2.51
C GLN A 19 -3.19 13.08 -1.75
N SER A 20 -4.24 13.59 -2.40
CA SER A 20 -5.58 13.63 -1.82
C SER A 20 -6.11 12.23 -1.52
N PHE A 21 -5.89 11.26 -2.39
CA PHE A 21 -6.27 9.87 -2.16
C PHE A 21 -5.66 9.32 -0.86
N TYR A 22 -4.35 9.43 -0.69
CA TYR A 22 -3.67 8.90 0.50
C TYR A 22 -3.97 9.71 1.77
N ARG A 23 -4.04 11.04 1.67
CA ARG A 23 -4.33 11.91 2.81
C ARG A 23 -5.78 11.86 3.25
N ASP A 24 -6.70 12.08 2.31
CA ASP A 24 -8.10 12.37 2.65
C ASP A 24 -8.97 11.11 2.66
N LEU A 25 -8.73 10.16 1.74
CA LEU A 25 -9.51 8.92 1.68
C LEU A 25 -8.92 7.82 2.55
N LEU A 26 -7.62 7.56 2.44
CA LEU A 26 -6.95 6.56 3.28
C LEU A 26 -6.56 7.11 4.65
N ARG A 27 -6.69 8.42 4.88
CA ARG A 27 -6.41 9.10 6.16
C ARG A 27 -4.98 8.84 6.67
N LEU A 28 -4.02 8.64 5.75
CA LEU A 28 -2.63 8.48 6.17
C LEU A 28 -2.08 9.81 6.68
N PRO A 29 -1.42 9.83 7.84
CA PRO A 29 -0.83 11.04 8.37
C PRO A 29 0.26 11.60 7.46
N GLN A 30 0.03 12.76 6.86
CA GLN A 30 1.05 13.45 6.08
C GLN A 30 2.07 14.10 7.01
N MET A 31 3.36 13.82 6.78
CA MET A 31 4.45 14.33 7.61
C MET A 31 4.92 15.68 7.13
N TYR A 32 5.48 15.73 5.93
CA TYR A 32 5.96 16.93 5.28
C TYR A 32 5.96 16.77 3.77
N GLY A 33 6.02 17.90 3.08
CA GLY A 33 6.19 17.95 1.63
C GLY A 33 7.23 19.01 1.27
N TRP A 34 7.67 18.96 0.03
CA TRP A 34 8.49 20.01 -0.55
C TRP A 34 7.87 20.48 -1.84
N TYR A 35 8.17 21.71 -2.21
CA TYR A 35 7.72 22.35 -3.42
C TYR A 35 8.81 23.27 -3.95
N THR A 36 9.50 22.86 -5.02
CA THR A 36 10.46 23.69 -5.74
C THR A 36 9.82 24.31 -6.97
N SER A 37 8.97 23.52 -7.65
CA SER A 37 8.21 23.94 -8.82
C SER A 37 6.99 23.03 -9.02
N PRO A 38 6.05 23.34 -9.92
CA PRO A 38 4.91 22.47 -10.24
C PRO A 38 5.31 21.04 -10.65
N VAL A 39 6.50 20.84 -11.19
CA VAL A 39 7.02 19.54 -11.65
C VAL A 39 8.12 18.97 -10.76
N ASP A 40 8.47 19.64 -9.69
CA ASP A 40 9.45 19.19 -8.68
C ASP A 40 8.88 19.45 -7.29
N ARG A 41 8.06 18.54 -6.85
CA ARG A 41 7.39 18.54 -5.55
C ARG A 41 7.10 17.12 -5.09
N GLY A 42 6.90 16.98 -3.80
CA GLY A 42 6.58 15.68 -3.22
C GLY A 42 6.07 15.80 -1.80
N CYS A 43 5.60 14.70 -1.26
CA CYS A 43 5.18 14.60 0.13
C CYS A 43 5.43 13.20 0.68
N LYS A 44 5.40 13.08 2.01
CA LYS A 44 5.56 11.82 2.73
C LYS A 44 4.41 11.58 3.67
N PHE A 45 3.99 10.33 3.74
CA PHE A 45 3.01 9.83 4.70
C PHE A 45 3.67 8.87 5.67
N LYS A 46 3.23 8.91 6.92
CA LYS A 46 3.71 8.01 7.96
C LYS A 46 2.87 6.72 7.96
N ILE A 47 3.55 5.57 8.06
CA ILE A 47 2.94 4.26 8.30
C ILE A 47 3.87 3.54 9.30
N GLY A 48 3.57 3.65 10.59
CA GLY A 48 4.47 3.19 11.63
C GLY A 48 5.87 3.81 11.52
N ASP A 49 6.90 2.98 11.49
CA ASP A 49 8.28 3.40 11.26
C ASP A 49 8.60 3.61 9.77
N ASN A 50 7.66 3.26 8.88
CA ASN A 50 7.83 3.30 7.44
C ASN A 50 7.24 4.56 6.81
N ARG A 51 7.47 4.74 5.52
CA ARG A 51 7.03 5.92 4.77
C ARG A 51 6.50 5.52 3.39
N LEU A 52 5.39 6.15 3.00
CA LEU A 52 5.02 6.30 1.61
C LEU A 52 5.49 7.69 1.16
N GLU A 53 6.24 7.76 0.09
CA GLU A 53 6.68 9.01 -0.52
C GLU A 53 6.05 9.17 -1.90
N LEU A 54 5.38 10.28 -2.12
CA LEU A 54 4.86 10.66 -3.43
C LEU A 54 5.73 11.75 -4.01
N ILE A 55 6.13 11.57 -5.25
CA ILE A 55 6.96 12.53 -5.99
C ILE A 55 6.27 12.85 -7.30
N CYS A 56 6.11 14.14 -7.61
CA CYS A 56 5.75 14.57 -8.93
C CYS A 56 6.77 14.01 -9.92
N ARG A 57 6.30 13.33 -10.97
CA ARG A 57 7.07 12.41 -11.79
C ARG A 57 8.43 12.98 -12.22
N HIS A 58 9.48 12.21 -11.97
CA HIS A 58 10.77 12.41 -12.63
C HIS A 58 10.73 11.74 -14.01
N PRO A 59 10.94 12.45 -15.11
CA PRO A 59 10.72 11.94 -16.47
C PRO A 59 11.64 10.77 -16.86
N THR A 60 12.74 10.58 -16.14
CA THR A 60 13.74 9.52 -16.41
C THR A 60 13.52 8.23 -15.62
N LEU A 61 12.57 8.22 -14.66
CA LEU A 61 12.32 7.05 -13.84
C LEU A 61 11.17 6.23 -14.41
N PRO A 62 11.37 4.93 -14.66
CA PRO A 62 10.29 4.05 -15.07
C PRO A 62 9.27 3.88 -13.94
N GLN A 63 8.00 3.81 -14.29
CA GLN A 63 6.95 3.35 -13.39
C GLN A 63 6.74 1.87 -13.64
N GLY A 64 7.01 1.05 -12.64
CA GLY A 64 6.64 -0.35 -12.62
C GLY A 64 5.34 -0.56 -11.82
N PRO A 65 4.68 -1.70 -12.02
CA PRO A 65 3.57 -2.08 -11.16
C PRO A 65 4.07 -2.22 -9.72
N ALA A 66 3.44 -1.50 -8.81
CA ALA A 66 3.74 -1.53 -7.40
C ALA A 66 2.46 -1.71 -6.60
N GLY A 67 2.60 -2.17 -5.38
CA GLY A 67 1.49 -2.33 -4.46
C GLY A 67 1.95 -2.21 -3.02
N MET A 68 0.96 -2.12 -2.15
CA MET A 68 1.17 -2.17 -0.71
C MET A 68 0.06 -2.95 -0.02
N ARG A 69 0.38 -3.50 1.14
CA ARG A 69 -0.58 -4.04 2.09
C ARG A 69 -0.57 -3.16 3.33
N LEU A 70 -1.75 -2.82 3.80
CA LEU A 70 -1.97 -2.00 4.99
C LEU A 70 -2.88 -2.78 5.95
N GLU A 71 -2.44 -2.96 7.19
CA GLU A 71 -3.29 -3.57 8.21
C GLU A 71 -4.28 -2.55 8.75
N ALA A 72 -5.57 -2.87 8.68
CA ALA A 72 -6.63 -2.02 9.21
C ALA A 72 -6.88 -2.30 10.70
N ARG A 73 -7.19 -1.25 11.46
CA ARG A 73 -7.70 -1.37 12.85
C ARG A 73 -9.12 -1.88 12.88
N ASP A 74 -9.93 -1.41 11.91
CA ASP A 74 -11.32 -1.78 11.69
C ASP A 74 -11.56 -1.88 10.18
N ILE A 75 -11.47 -3.10 9.65
CA ILE A 75 -11.56 -3.34 8.21
C ILE A 75 -12.98 -3.15 7.68
N GLU A 76 -14.00 -3.44 8.50
CA GLU A 76 -15.40 -3.24 8.12
C GLU A 76 -15.71 -1.75 7.94
N LEU A 77 -15.30 -0.91 8.89
CA LEU A 77 -15.46 0.54 8.80
C LEU A 77 -14.70 1.10 7.61
N CYS A 78 -13.45 0.69 7.44
CA CYS A 78 -12.60 1.12 6.33
C CYS A 78 -13.24 0.76 4.99
N TYR A 79 -13.68 -0.49 4.81
CA TYR A 79 -14.33 -0.94 3.58
C TYR A 79 -15.67 -0.24 3.35
N ALA A 80 -16.49 -0.09 4.39
CA ALA A 80 -17.81 0.56 4.29
C ALA A 80 -17.69 2.02 3.82
N ASN A 81 -16.65 2.72 4.22
CA ASN A 81 -16.40 4.09 3.81
C ASN A 81 -15.78 4.17 2.40
N LEU A 82 -14.73 3.40 2.15
CA LEU A 82 -14.01 3.46 0.86
C LEU A 82 -14.86 2.99 -0.32
N LYS A 83 -15.73 1.98 -0.16
CA LYS A 83 -16.57 1.49 -1.25
C LYS A 83 -17.65 2.50 -1.71
N LYS A 84 -17.97 3.50 -0.88
CA LYS A 84 -18.94 4.56 -1.23
C LYS A 84 -18.28 5.73 -1.95
N GLU A 85 -16.94 5.81 -1.92
CA GLU A 85 -16.18 6.89 -2.51
C GLU A 85 -16.03 6.68 -4.02
N PRO A 86 -16.58 7.55 -4.88
CA PRO A 86 -16.51 7.38 -6.35
C PRO A 86 -15.09 7.34 -6.93
N ARG A 87 -14.10 7.87 -6.20
CA ARG A 87 -12.69 7.88 -6.60
C ARG A 87 -11.97 6.58 -6.29
N VAL A 88 -12.63 5.62 -5.62
CA VAL A 88 -12.05 4.33 -5.24
C VAL A 88 -12.56 3.23 -6.17
N THR A 89 -11.64 2.55 -6.83
CA THR A 89 -11.96 1.34 -7.60
C THR A 89 -11.70 0.11 -6.76
N VAL A 90 -12.77 -0.56 -6.32
CA VAL A 90 -12.66 -1.85 -5.63
C VAL A 90 -12.39 -2.95 -6.65
N ILE A 91 -11.24 -3.64 -6.51
CA ILE A 91 -10.83 -4.75 -7.37
C ILE A 91 -11.34 -6.08 -6.81
N SER A 92 -11.23 -6.24 -5.49
CA SER A 92 -11.69 -7.44 -4.78
C SER A 92 -12.45 -7.01 -3.53
N PRO A 93 -13.70 -7.46 -3.36
CA PRO A 93 -14.52 -7.07 -2.19
C PRO A 93 -13.95 -7.68 -0.91
N LEU A 94 -14.39 -7.12 0.23
CA LEU A 94 -14.06 -7.64 1.55
C LEU A 94 -14.55 -9.08 1.69
N ALA A 95 -13.64 -9.96 2.07
CA ALA A 95 -13.92 -11.37 2.33
C ALA A 95 -12.87 -11.99 3.24
N LEU A 96 -13.25 -13.03 3.97
CA LEU A 96 -12.30 -13.90 4.67
C LEU A 96 -11.52 -14.71 3.64
N ARG A 97 -10.20 -14.69 3.74
CA ARG A 97 -9.30 -15.42 2.85
C ARG A 97 -8.88 -16.76 3.48
N PRO A 98 -8.53 -17.76 2.64
CA PRO A 98 -8.13 -19.08 3.15
C PRO A 98 -6.93 -19.07 4.10
N TRP A 99 -6.15 -18.01 4.12
CA TRP A 99 -4.99 -17.84 5.00
C TRP A 99 -5.28 -17.13 6.32
N GLY A 100 -6.57 -16.94 6.68
CA GLY A 100 -6.97 -16.44 7.99
C GLY A 100 -6.98 -14.92 8.13
N GLU A 101 -7.15 -14.20 7.03
CA GLU A 101 -7.27 -12.75 7.03
C GLU A 101 -8.57 -12.31 6.33
N TYR A 102 -9.22 -11.29 6.85
CA TYR A 102 -10.17 -10.50 6.07
C TYR A 102 -9.39 -9.52 5.21
N SER A 103 -9.68 -9.45 3.92
CA SER A 103 -9.05 -8.45 3.06
C SER A 103 -9.94 -8.00 1.92
N PHE A 104 -9.65 -6.80 1.42
CA PHE A 104 -10.16 -6.27 0.16
C PHE A 104 -9.03 -5.56 -0.59
N CYS A 105 -9.21 -5.39 -1.91
CA CYS A 105 -8.22 -4.70 -2.74
C CYS A 105 -8.87 -3.55 -3.48
N ILE A 106 -8.15 -2.45 -3.56
CA ILE A 106 -8.52 -1.26 -4.32
C ILE A 106 -7.35 -0.84 -5.21
N LYS A 107 -7.64 0.00 -6.20
CA LYS A 107 -6.62 0.76 -6.94
C LYS A 107 -6.61 2.20 -6.48
N ASP A 108 -5.42 2.77 -6.39
CA ASP A 108 -5.26 4.20 -6.30
C ASP A 108 -5.54 4.89 -7.65
N PRO A 109 -5.61 6.22 -7.73
CA PRO A 109 -5.96 6.95 -8.95
C PRO A 109 -5.05 6.69 -10.15
N VAL A 110 -3.81 6.25 -9.92
CA VAL A 110 -2.84 5.94 -10.99
C VAL A 110 -2.65 4.45 -11.22
N GLY A 111 -3.47 3.62 -10.57
CA GLY A 111 -3.53 2.18 -10.80
C GLY A 111 -2.65 1.32 -9.90
N ASN A 112 -2.00 1.88 -8.89
CA ASN A 112 -1.26 1.07 -7.93
C ASN A 112 -2.23 0.22 -7.09
N TRP A 113 -1.78 -0.98 -6.74
CA TRP A 113 -2.54 -1.93 -5.94
C TRP A 113 -2.42 -1.59 -4.44
N VAL A 114 -3.57 -1.48 -3.76
CA VAL A 114 -3.62 -1.34 -2.31
C VAL A 114 -4.49 -2.47 -1.74
N GLU A 115 -3.88 -3.41 -1.05
CA GLU A 115 -4.58 -4.42 -0.28
C GLU A 115 -4.71 -3.95 1.16
N VAL A 116 -5.93 -3.92 1.66
CA VAL A 116 -6.24 -3.66 3.07
C VAL A 116 -6.61 -4.99 3.72
N TYR A 117 -6.02 -5.29 4.87
CA TYR A 117 -6.26 -6.54 5.56
C TYR A 117 -6.41 -6.36 7.07
N GLN A 118 -7.03 -7.33 7.72
CA GLN A 118 -7.09 -7.51 9.19
C GLN A 118 -7.06 -8.99 9.50
N ARG A 119 -6.30 -9.41 10.50
CA ARG A 119 -6.24 -10.79 10.92
C ARG A 119 -7.61 -11.24 11.44
N ALA A 120 -8.01 -12.48 11.13
CA ALA A 120 -9.35 -12.97 11.49
C ALA A 120 -9.62 -12.96 12.99
N GLU A 121 -8.60 -13.20 13.81
CA GLU A 121 -8.71 -13.14 15.28
C GLU A 121 -8.90 -11.73 15.84
N GLN A 122 -8.63 -10.70 15.05
CA GLN A 122 -8.81 -9.29 15.40
C GLN A 122 -10.07 -8.70 14.80
N TYR A 123 -10.77 -9.49 13.97
CA TYR A 123 -11.96 -9.02 13.27
C TYR A 123 -13.10 -8.75 14.24
N HIS A 124 -13.78 -7.63 14.04
CA HIS A 124 -14.98 -7.22 14.75
C HIS A 124 -15.92 -6.44 13.82
N PRO A 125 -17.23 -6.36 14.13
CA PRO A 125 -18.15 -5.49 13.40
C PRO A 125 -17.69 -4.03 13.44
N ALA A 126 -18.05 -3.27 12.40
CA ALA A 126 -17.69 -1.87 12.29
C ALA A 126 -18.03 -1.06 13.55
N GLY A 127 -17.03 -0.39 14.07
CA GLY A 127 -17.16 0.58 15.14
C GLY A 127 -17.61 1.96 14.64
N PRO A 128 -17.75 2.93 15.57
CA PRO A 128 -18.03 4.32 15.20
C PRO A 128 -16.86 4.92 14.42
N ASP A 129 -17.18 5.71 13.39
CA ASP A 129 -16.16 6.48 12.66
C ASP A 129 -15.80 7.75 13.44
N ASP A 130 -14.63 7.74 14.07
CA ASP A 130 -14.07 8.88 14.81
C ASP A 130 -13.17 9.79 13.95
N GLY A 131 -13.05 9.51 12.67
CA GLY A 131 -12.20 10.25 11.74
C GLY A 131 -10.71 9.94 11.84
N SER A 132 -10.30 9.00 12.69
CA SER A 132 -8.89 8.60 12.82
C SER A 132 -8.36 7.86 11.60
N CYS A 133 -7.03 7.65 11.57
CA CYS A 133 -6.39 6.82 10.57
C CYS A 133 -6.93 5.38 10.66
N TYR A 134 -7.30 4.80 9.53
CA TYR A 134 -7.81 3.42 9.46
C TYR A 134 -6.76 2.36 9.80
N PHE A 135 -5.47 2.67 9.69
CA PHE A 135 -4.41 1.68 9.64
C PHE A 135 -3.60 1.62 10.92
N THR A 136 -3.05 0.44 11.18
CA THR A 136 -2.03 0.21 12.19
C THR A 136 -0.66 0.67 11.68
N ASP A 137 0.40 0.28 12.37
CA ASP A 137 1.78 0.53 11.94
C ASP A 137 2.32 -0.56 11.01
N GLU A 138 1.51 -1.59 10.71
CA GLU A 138 1.89 -2.70 9.83
C GLU A 138 1.75 -2.32 8.36
N TYR A 139 2.81 -2.65 7.61
CA TYR A 139 2.94 -2.27 6.22
C TYR A 139 3.84 -3.22 5.44
N THR A 140 3.43 -3.59 4.25
CA THR A 140 4.21 -4.43 3.34
C THR A 140 4.25 -3.84 1.94
N ALA A 141 5.44 -3.71 1.38
CA ALA A 141 5.61 -3.41 -0.04
C ALA A 141 5.36 -4.67 -0.88
N ILE A 142 4.60 -4.54 -1.96
CA ILE A 142 4.38 -5.61 -2.92
C ILE A 142 5.14 -5.27 -4.20
N LEU A 143 5.98 -6.19 -4.63
CA LEU A 143 6.64 -6.12 -5.93
C LEU A 143 6.03 -7.20 -6.83
N PHE A 144 5.52 -6.79 -7.98
CA PHE A 144 5.04 -7.72 -9.00
C PHE A 144 6.20 -8.06 -9.93
N ALA A 145 6.43 -9.33 -10.18
CA ALA A 145 7.50 -9.82 -11.04
C ALA A 145 6.99 -10.94 -11.95
N GLU A 146 7.44 -10.92 -13.20
CA GLU A 146 7.18 -12.02 -14.15
C GLU A 146 8.01 -13.25 -13.79
N ASP A 147 9.20 -13.06 -13.24
CA ASP A 147 10.14 -14.10 -12.82
C ASP A 147 10.40 -13.96 -11.32
N LEU A 148 9.63 -14.71 -10.52
CA LEU A 148 9.72 -14.69 -9.08
C LEU A 148 11.07 -15.21 -8.58
N GLU A 149 11.64 -16.21 -9.24
CA GLU A 149 12.91 -16.83 -8.84
C GLU A 149 14.07 -15.84 -8.99
N LYS A 150 14.10 -15.15 -10.12
CA LYS A 150 15.10 -14.12 -10.42
C LYS A 150 15.04 -12.94 -9.45
N ILE A 151 13.85 -12.42 -9.14
CA ILE A 151 13.73 -11.29 -8.22
C ILE A 151 14.02 -11.72 -6.78
N THR A 152 13.61 -12.92 -6.38
CA THR A 152 13.93 -13.49 -5.08
C THR A 152 15.45 -13.67 -4.90
N ALA A 153 16.13 -14.22 -5.90
CA ALA A 153 17.58 -14.36 -5.90
C ALA A 153 18.30 -13.00 -5.76
N PHE A 154 17.82 -11.99 -6.48
CA PHE A 154 18.38 -10.63 -6.36
C PHE A 154 18.29 -10.11 -4.91
N TYR A 155 17.12 -10.15 -4.29
CA TYR A 155 16.98 -9.64 -2.92
C TYR A 155 17.70 -10.51 -1.89
N ARG A 156 17.64 -11.82 -2.02
CA ARG A 156 18.29 -12.76 -1.10
C ARG A 156 19.82 -12.71 -1.21
N ASP A 157 20.35 -12.85 -2.43
CA ASP A 157 21.77 -13.12 -2.65
C ASP A 157 22.57 -11.82 -2.82
N SER A 158 22.07 -10.88 -3.62
CA SER A 158 22.76 -9.60 -3.87
C SER A 158 22.49 -8.58 -2.78
N MET A 159 21.26 -8.49 -2.28
CA MET A 159 20.87 -7.54 -1.25
C MET A 159 20.98 -8.12 0.16
N GLN A 160 21.28 -9.41 0.31
CA GLN A 160 21.40 -10.12 1.58
C GLN A 160 20.19 -9.97 2.50
N MET A 161 18.99 -9.90 1.91
CA MET A 161 17.74 -9.86 2.65
C MET A 161 17.28 -11.29 2.96
N PRO A 162 16.98 -11.63 4.23
CA PRO A 162 16.52 -12.96 4.56
C PRO A 162 15.14 -13.22 3.96
N VAL A 163 14.94 -14.41 3.39
CA VAL A 163 13.60 -14.91 3.06
C VAL A 163 12.94 -15.35 4.37
N VAL A 164 11.88 -14.67 4.77
CA VAL A 164 11.16 -14.95 6.02
C VAL A 164 10.12 -16.04 5.82
N THR A 165 9.38 -15.97 4.71
CA THR A 165 8.32 -16.92 4.38
C THR A 165 8.26 -17.10 2.86
N GLN A 166 8.06 -18.31 2.43
CA GLN A 166 7.80 -18.66 1.05
C GLN A 166 6.61 -19.61 1.00
N TRP A 167 5.71 -19.41 0.06
CA TRP A 167 4.58 -20.31 -0.19
C TRP A 167 4.41 -20.52 -1.69
N ASP A 168 4.04 -21.75 -2.02
CA ASP A 168 3.58 -22.11 -3.35
C ASP A 168 2.15 -22.63 -3.23
N ARG A 169 1.23 -22.01 -3.92
CA ARG A 169 -0.19 -22.44 -3.92
C ARG A 169 -0.51 -23.48 -4.98
N GLY A 170 0.51 -23.97 -5.70
CA GLY A 170 0.32 -25.02 -6.73
C GLY A 170 -0.59 -24.62 -7.88
N GLY A 171 -0.88 -23.35 -8.01
CA GLY A 171 -1.75 -22.80 -9.04
C GLY A 171 -1.09 -21.61 -9.70
N SER A 172 -0.82 -21.73 -10.99
CA SER A 172 -0.45 -20.58 -11.80
C SER A 172 -1.40 -19.42 -11.52
N LEU A 173 -0.87 -18.29 -11.10
CA LEU A 173 -1.50 -17.00 -11.35
C LEU A 173 -1.63 -16.88 -12.88
N ARG A 174 -2.79 -17.23 -13.39
CA ARG A 174 -3.19 -16.89 -14.76
C ARG A 174 -3.84 -15.52 -14.76
#